data_ee9babb7e02baee7dd7fa9c1494f3a15
#
_entry.id   ee9babb7e02baee7dd7fa9c1494f3a15
#
_cell.length_a   1.000
_cell.length_b   1.000
_cell.length_c   1.000
_cell.angle_alpha   90.00
_cell.angle_beta   90.00
_cell.angle_gamma   90.00
#
_symmetry.space_group_name_H-M   'P 1'
#
loop_
_entity.id
_entity.type
_entity.pdbx_description
1 polymer ?
#
loop_
_entity_poly.entity_id
_entity_poly.type
_entity_poly.pdbx_seq_one_letter_code
_entity_poly.pdbx_strand_id
1 'polypeptide(L)'
;GFYREYFVRLPAHGNRFPIVILLHGNGGMAKSMIGNWSNQFPQHCIVSPQGYAKSWNISNERSKAPDVAFVISVLNDMAHRYPSANQNDISLIGFSNGAGLVYRLLIEGGDIRGIQNAIAFVSSMTSGQYRERSFWKRSNESGDMYDTAVIPVGQKNILTIHGTADTVVPYYGGRGPGGTHLSAQDTAYAWALAQGFEGSRIPDNEGVSCGQGLVRYDYASARVSHIKIVGGRHGLGQERNTIETIIRQMLDAKE
;
A
#
# COMPACT_ATOMS: atom_id res chain seq x y z
N GLY A 1 -7.44 -25.86 -0.55
CA GLY A 1 -6.43 -24.84 -0.32
C GLY A 1 -6.60 -23.66 -1.26
N PHE A 2 -5.92 -22.58 -1.01
CA PHE A 2 -5.96 -21.36 -1.82
C PHE A 2 -4.81 -21.39 -2.83
N TYR A 3 -4.97 -22.08 -3.95
CA TYR A 3 -3.97 -22.02 -5.02
C TYR A 3 -3.98 -20.64 -5.67
N ARG A 4 -2.79 -20.01 -5.77
CA ARG A 4 -2.60 -18.68 -6.34
C ARG A 4 -1.27 -18.63 -7.07
N GLU A 5 -1.21 -17.86 -8.12
CA GLU A 5 -0.02 -17.59 -8.90
C GLU A 5 0.53 -16.20 -8.63
N TYR A 6 1.76 -15.94 -9.00
CA TYR A 6 2.32 -14.61 -9.07
C TYR A 6 3.16 -14.49 -10.35
N PHE A 7 3.33 -13.28 -10.82
CA PHE A 7 4.07 -12.96 -12.03
C PHE A 7 5.29 -12.13 -11.68
N VAL A 8 6.39 -12.37 -12.39
CA VAL A 8 7.66 -11.66 -12.18
C VAL A 8 8.14 -11.09 -13.51
N ARG A 9 8.64 -9.87 -13.45
CA ARG A 9 9.38 -9.24 -14.54
C ARG A 9 10.71 -8.75 -13.99
N LEU A 10 11.80 -9.27 -14.51
CA LEU A 10 13.16 -8.83 -14.19
C LEU A 10 13.59 -7.69 -15.10
N PRO A 11 14.43 -6.75 -14.64
CA PRO A 11 15.14 -5.81 -15.50
C PRO A 11 15.99 -6.53 -16.55
N ALA A 12 16.20 -5.87 -17.70
CA ALA A 12 17.00 -6.41 -18.80
C ALA A 12 18.50 -6.48 -18.46
N HIS A 13 18.97 -5.58 -17.60
CA HIS A 13 20.41 -5.44 -17.27
C HIS A 13 20.58 -5.19 -15.77
N GLY A 14 21.68 -5.67 -15.21
CA GLY A 14 22.02 -5.54 -13.80
C GLY A 14 22.14 -6.91 -13.12
N ASN A 15 22.58 -6.92 -11.87
CA ASN A 15 22.84 -8.14 -11.09
C ASN A 15 22.20 -8.11 -9.69
N ARG A 16 21.61 -6.99 -9.29
CA ARG A 16 20.87 -6.84 -8.04
C ARG A 16 19.77 -5.78 -8.20
N PHE A 17 18.54 -6.15 -7.99
CA PHE A 17 17.38 -5.32 -8.28
C PHE A 17 16.53 -5.09 -7.04
N PRO A 18 16.16 -3.85 -6.71
CA PRO A 18 15.07 -3.58 -5.77
C PRO A 18 13.78 -4.29 -6.22
N ILE A 19 12.95 -4.69 -5.28
CA ILE A 19 11.68 -5.36 -5.55
C ILE A 19 10.53 -4.36 -5.47
N VAL A 20 9.64 -4.37 -6.47
CA VAL A 20 8.34 -3.70 -6.41
C VAL A 20 7.24 -4.75 -6.43
N ILE A 21 6.46 -4.84 -5.35
CA ILE A 21 5.28 -5.69 -5.27
C ILE A 21 4.05 -4.88 -5.64
N LEU A 22 3.32 -5.32 -6.68
CA LEU A 22 2.11 -4.68 -7.18
C LEU A 22 0.87 -5.47 -6.74
N LEU A 23 0.01 -4.84 -5.95
CA LEU A 23 -1.22 -5.44 -5.42
C LEU A 23 -2.43 -4.81 -6.12
N HIS A 24 -3.15 -5.60 -6.90
CA HIS A 24 -4.30 -5.15 -7.69
C HIS A 24 -5.52 -4.81 -6.83
N GLY A 25 -6.43 -4.00 -7.35
CA GLY A 25 -7.74 -3.74 -6.74
C GLY A 25 -8.70 -4.93 -6.87
N ASN A 26 -9.86 -4.85 -6.22
CA ASN A 26 -10.91 -5.87 -6.31
C ASN A 26 -11.33 -6.12 -7.77
N GLY A 27 -11.46 -7.37 -8.17
CA GLY A 27 -11.73 -7.80 -9.55
C GLY A 27 -10.52 -7.72 -10.50
N GLY A 28 -9.37 -7.24 -10.03
CA GLY A 28 -8.17 -7.05 -10.84
C GLY A 28 -7.40 -8.33 -11.16
N MET A 29 -6.38 -8.18 -11.98
CA MET A 29 -5.49 -9.26 -12.38
C MET A 29 -4.02 -8.84 -12.24
N ALA A 30 -3.24 -9.71 -11.60
CA ALA A 30 -1.81 -9.51 -11.40
C ALA A 30 -1.04 -9.28 -12.72
N LYS A 31 -1.35 -10.03 -13.76
CA LYS A 31 -0.72 -9.90 -15.08
C LYS A 31 -0.94 -8.51 -15.69
N SER A 32 -2.13 -7.94 -15.50
CA SER A 32 -2.43 -6.58 -15.97
C SER A 32 -1.65 -5.52 -15.19
N MET A 33 -1.40 -5.73 -13.90
CA MET A 33 -0.58 -4.82 -13.10
C MET A 33 0.84 -4.73 -13.65
N ILE A 34 1.46 -5.86 -13.97
CA ILE A 34 2.79 -5.86 -14.62
C ILE A 34 2.75 -5.09 -15.93
N GLY A 35 1.80 -5.36 -16.83
CA GLY A 35 1.68 -4.66 -18.10
C GLY A 35 1.56 -3.13 -17.95
N ASN A 36 0.79 -2.68 -16.98
CA ASN A 36 0.53 -1.26 -16.76
C ASN A 36 1.68 -0.50 -16.07
N TRP A 37 2.52 -1.20 -15.28
CA TRP A 37 3.53 -0.56 -14.42
C TRP A 37 4.97 -0.88 -14.78
N SER A 38 5.22 -1.85 -15.68
CA SER A 38 6.58 -2.28 -16.04
C SER A 38 7.49 -1.15 -16.50
N ASN A 39 6.95 -0.24 -17.31
CA ASN A 39 7.71 0.87 -17.87
C ASN A 39 8.02 1.97 -16.86
N GLN A 40 7.32 1.98 -15.73
CA GLN A 40 7.53 2.96 -14.67
C GLN A 40 8.74 2.62 -13.79
N PHE A 41 9.08 1.32 -13.72
CA PHE A 41 10.15 0.82 -12.83
C PHE A 41 11.14 -0.06 -13.60
N PRO A 42 11.86 0.49 -14.61
CA PRO A 42 12.71 -0.31 -15.50
C PRO A 42 13.88 -1.00 -14.78
N GLN A 43 14.31 -0.46 -13.66
CA GLN A 43 15.44 -0.96 -12.86
C GLN A 43 15.01 -1.90 -11.71
N HIS A 44 13.71 -2.15 -11.54
CA HIS A 44 13.19 -2.92 -10.43
C HIS A 44 12.73 -4.32 -10.88
N CYS A 45 12.91 -5.32 -10.03
CA CYS A 45 12.23 -6.60 -10.14
C CYS A 45 10.75 -6.39 -9.75
N ILE A 46 9.84 -6.50 -10.71
CA ILE A 46 8.42 -6.32 -10.48
C ILE A 46 7.78 -7.67 -10.19
N VAL A 47 7.07 -7.75 -9.08
CA VAL A 47 6.35 -8.93 -8.63
C VAL A 47 4.88 -8.59 -8.46
N SER A 48 4.00 -9.34 -9.08
CA SER A 48 2.57 -9.13 -8.92
C SER A 48 1.88 -10.44 -8.53
N PRO A 49 1.52 -10.61 -7.26
CA PRO A 49 0.73 -11.73 -6.79
C PRO A 49 -0.72 -11.61 -7.24
N GLN A 50 -1.39 -12.75 -7.46
CA GLN A 50 -2.82 -12.81 -7.77
C GLN A 50 -3.64 -13.07 -6.52
N GLY A 51 -4.55 -12.15 -6.20
CA GLY A 51 -5.52 -12.32 -5.13
C GLY A 51 -6.48 -13.48 -5.42
N TYR A 52 -6.80 -14.28 -4.39
CA TYR A 52 -7.77 -15.36 -4.52
C TYR A 52 -9.15 -14.80 -4.88
N ALA A 53 -9.82 -15.42 -5.85
CA ALA A 53 -11.07 -14.90 -6.42
C ALA A 53 -10.97 -13.43 -6.89
N LYS A 54 -9.78 -12.98 -7.31
CA LYS A 54 -9.47 -11.61 -7.76
C LYS A 54 -9.69 -10.55 -6.67
N SER A 55 -9.48 -10.91 -5.40
CA SER A 55 -9.67 -10.02 -4.27
C SER A 55 -8.69 -10.35 -3.15
N TRP A 56 -8.50 -9.40 -2.24
CA TRP A 56 -7.71 -9.57 -1.03
C TRP A 56 -8.63 -9.53 0.18
N ASN A 57 -8.38 -10.41 1.13
CA ASN A 57 -9.16 -10.52 2.37
C ASN A 57 -8.79 -9.38 3.35
N ILE A 58 -9.46 -8.24 3.23
CA ILE A 58 -9.21 -7.08 4.08
C ILE A 58 -10.24 -7.02 5.21
N SER A 59 -11.50 -7.37 4.93
CA SER A 59 -12.60 -7.31 5.88
C SER A 59 -13.61 -8.43 5.64
N ASN A 60 -14.67 -8.19 4.88
CA ASN A 60 -15.74 -9.14 4.57
C ASN A 60 -15.78 -9.55 3.10
N GLU A 61 -14.67 -9.52 2.42
CA GLU A 61 -14.57 -10.04 1.07
C GLU A 61 -14.86 -11.55 1.04
N ARG A 62 -15.31 -12.01 -0.12
CA ARG A 62 -15.57 -13.46 -0.35
C ARG A 62 -14.29 -14.29 -0.23
N SER A 63 -13.16 -13.71 -0.61
CA SER A 63 -11.86 -14.33 -0.38
C SER A 63 -11.60 -14.38 1.12
N LYS A 64 -11.50 -15.55 1.69
CA LYS A 64 -11.01 -15.76 3.07
C LYS A 64 -9.57 -16.27 3.04
N ALA A 65 -8.86 -15.98 1.96
CA ALA A 65 -7.50 -16.44 1.78
C ALA A 65 -6.54 -15.76 2.77
N PRO A 66 -5.52 -16.46 3.27
CA PRO A 66 -4.47 -15.90 4.10
C PRO A 66 -3.49 -15.10 3.22
N ASP A 67 -3.78 -13.82 2.99
CA ASP A 67 -3.08 -13.01 2.00
C ASP A 67 -1.73 -12.50 2.49
N VAL A 68 -1.57 -12.23 3.79
CA VAL A 68 -0.29 -11.83 4.37
C VAL A 68 0.70 -13.00 4.28
N ALA A 69 0.30 -14.20 4.71
CA ALA A 69 1.12 -15.40 4.56
C ALA A 69 1.44 -15.73 3.09
N PHE A 70 0.52 -15.46 2.18
CA PHE A 70 0.78 -15.65 0.76
C PHE A 70 1.87 -14.70 0.23
N VAL A 71 1.82 -13.41 0.56
CA VAL A 71 2.87 -12.46 0.14
C VAL A 71 4.22 -12.84 0.75
N ILE A 72 4.25 -13.27 2.01
CA ILE A 72 5.47 -13.79 2.65
C ILE A 72 5.99 -15.03 1.89
N SER A 73 5.12 -15.96 1.52
CA SER A 73 5.49 -17.15 0.74
C SER A 73 6.05 -16.77 -0.63
N VAL A 74 5.47 -15.76 -1.30
CA VAL A 74 5.99 -15.23 -2.57
C VAL A 74 7.39 -14.66 -2.39
N LEU A 75 7.64 -13.86 -1.36
CA LEU A 75 8.98 -13.31 -1.08
C LEU A 75 10.00 -14.42 -0.79
N ASN A 76 9.62 -15.45 -0.05
CA ASN A 76 10.48 -16.60 0.22
C ASN A 76 10.81 -17.38 -1.07
N ASP A 77 9.83 -17.62 -1.93
CA ASP A 77 10.05 -18.27 -3.24
C ASP A 77 10.91 -17.39 -4.15
N MET A 78 10.70 -16.07 -4.14
CA MET A 78 11.53 -15.10 -4.86
C MET A 78 13.00 -15.15 -4.42
N ALA A 79 13.28 -15.27 -3.13
CA ALA A 79 14.64 -15.35 -2.61
C ALA A 79 15.41 -16.58 -3.15
N HIS A 80 14.70 -17.69 -3.36
CA HIS A 80 15.28 -18.92 -3.92
C HIS A 80 15.41 -18.89 -5.45
N ARG A 81 14.36 -18.43 -6.13
CA ARG A 81 14.29 -18.52 -7.61
C ARG A 81 14.96 -17.35 -8.32
N TYR A 82 15.03 -16.21 -7.66
CA TYR A 82 15.56 -14.95 -8.22
C TYR A 82 16.55 -14.30 -7.26
N PRO A 83 17.75 -14.89 -7.08
CA PRO A 83 18.73 -14.39 -6.11
C PRO A 83 19.24 -12.96 -6.41
N SER A 84 19.03 -12.47 -7.63
CA SER A 84 19.28 -11.08 -8.00
C SER A 84 18.23 -10.09 -7.48
N ALA A 85 17.06 -10.56 -7.01
CA ALA A 85 16.06 -9.72 -6.39
C ALA A 85 16.43 -9.40 -4.93
N ASN A 86 16.60 -8.11 -4.63
CA ASN A 86 17.11 -7.66 -3.33
C ASN A 86 16.01 -7.69 -2.26
N GLN A 87 16.00 -8.72 -1.43
CA GLN A 87 15.03 -8.90 -0.34
C GLN A 87 15.14 -7.85 0.78
N ASN A 88 16.16 -7.00 0.77
CA ASN A 88 16.33 -5.90 1.73
C ASN A 88 15.86 -4.54 1.18
N ASP A 89 15.32 -4.52 -0.04
CA ASP A 89 14.86 -3.31 -0.72
C ASP A 89 13.54 -3.62 -1.45
N ILE A 90 12.45 -3.56 -0.70
CA ILE A 90 11.11 -3.93 -1.15
C ILE A 90 10.21 -2.71 -1.06
N SER A 91 9.52 -2.42 -2.15
CA SER A 91 8.46 -1.42 -2.23
C SER A 91 7.11 -2.09 -2.46
N LEU A 92 6.12 -1.75 -1.64
CA LEU A 92 4.74 -2.22 -1.79
C LEU A 92 3.92 -1.13 -2.50
N ILE A 93 3.18 -1.49 -3.53
CA ILE A 93 2.25 -0.58 -4.22
C ILE A 93 0.90 -1.28 -4.34
N GLY A 94 -0.13 -0.71 -3.72
CA GLY A 94 -1.47 -1.28 -3.73
C GLY A 94 -2.55 -0.32 -4.19
N PHE A 95 -3.56 -0.84 -4.90
CA PHE A 95 -4.70 -0.08 -5.41
C PHE A 95 -5.99 -0.55 -4.75
N SER A 96 -6.79 0.38 -4.20
CA SER A 96 -8.12 0.07 -3.64
C SER A 96 -8.03 -1.08 -2.63
N ASN A 97 -8.67 -2.22 -2.89
CA ASN A 97 -8.56 -3.43 -2.08
C ASN A 97 -7.09 -3.89 -1.90
N GLY A 98 -6.22 -3.74 -2.92
CA GLY A 98 -4.78 -4.00 -2.79
C GLY A 98 -4.06 -3.01 -1.86
N ALA A 99 -4.50 -1.76 -1.77
CA ALA A 99 -3.99 -0.81 -0.78
C ALA A 99 -4.41 -1.21 0.65
N GLY A 100 -5.61 -1.76 0.81
CA GLY A 100 -6.01 -2.40 2.07
C GLY A 100 -5.07 -3.52 2.50
N LEU A 101 -4.56 -4.32 1.54
CA LEU A 101 -3.54 -5.33 1.82
C LEU A 101 -2.18 -4.71 2.15
N VAL A 102 -1.79 -3.59 1.53
CA VAL A 102 -0.57 -2.86 1.95
C VAL A 102 -0.65 -2.53 3.44
N TYR A 103 -1.77 -1.98 3.92
CA TYR A 103 -1.94 -1.70 5.35
C TYR A 103 -1.88 -2.97 6.20
N ARG A 104 -2.49 -4.07 5.77
CA ARG A 104 -2.39 -5.35 6.47
C ARG A 104 -0.94 -5.84 6.57
N LEU A 105 -0.17 -5.76 5.47
CA LEU A 105 1.24 -6.16 5.45
C LEU A 105 2.08 -5.32 6.41
N LEU A 106 1.81 -4.02 6.52
CA LEU A 106 2.48 -3.14 7.47
C LEU A 106 2.10 -3.41 8.93
N ILE A 107 0.86 -3.83 9.18
CA ILE A 107 0.32 -4.09 10.53
C ILE A 107 0.62 -5.52 10.98
N GLU A 108 0.40 -6.51 10.11
CA GLU A 108 0.40 -7.92 10.44
C GLU A 108 1.68 -8.65 10.03
N GLY A 109 2.37 -8.12 9.00
CA GLY A 109 3.59 -8.71 8.44
C GLY A 109 4.88 -8.33 9.20
N GLY A 110 4.84 -8.15 10.52
CA GLY A 110 5.91 -7.58 11.35
C GLY A 110 7.32 -8.12 11.12
N ASP A 111 7.44 -9.31 10.54
CA ASP A 111 8.72 -9.97 10.23
C ASP A 111 9.13 -9.82 8.75
N ILE A 112 8.35 -9.13 7.91
CA ILE A 112 8.78 -8.87 6.52
C ILE A 112 9.90 -7.83 6.55
N ARG A 113 11.12 -8.32 6.68
CA ARG A 113 12.32 -7.48 6.58
C ARG A 113 12.44 -6.95 5.17
N GLY A 114 13.00 -5.76 5.04
CA GLY A 114 13.31 -5.18 3.73
C GLY A 114 12.22 -4.34 3.10
N ILE A 115 11.01 -4.23 3.66
CA ILE A 115 10.05 -3.22 3.20
C ILE A 115 10.58 -1.83 3.56
N GLN A 116 10.92 -1.06 2.53
CA GLN A 116 11.40 0.32 2.63
C GLN A 116 10.29 1.31 2.30
N ASN A 117 9.47 1.01 1.29
CA ASN A 117 8.44 1.90 0.79
C ASN A 117 7.07 1.21 0.75
N ALA A 118 6.02 1.96 1.08
CA ALA A 118 4.64 1.51 1.00
C ALA A 118 3.77 2.61 0.39
N ILE A 119 3.17 2.31 -0.75
CA ILE A 119 2.32 3.24 -1.49
C ILE A 119 0.90 2.67 -1.55
N ALA A 120 -0.07 3.43 -1.05
CA ALA A 120 -1.47 3.05 -1.00
C ALA A 120 -2.33 4.03 -1.80
N PHE A 121 -2.99 3.52 -2.84
CA PHE A 121 -3.86 4.30 -3.71
C PHE A 121 -5.33 4.08 -3.42
N VAL A 122 -6.09 5.16 -3.37
CA VAL A 122 -7.56 5.22 -3.33
C VAL A 122 -8.17 4.24 -2.32
N SER A 123 -7.55 4.18 -1.15
CA SER A 123 -8.05 3.47 0.02
C SER A 123 -7.48 4.08 1.30
N SER A 124 -8.15 3.83 2.40
CA SER A 124 -7.74 4.20 3.74
C SER A 124 -7.92 3.02 4.69
N MET A 125 -7.30 3.07 5.85
CA MET A 125 -7.52 2.04 6.87
C MET A 125 -8.98 1.98 7.30
N THR A 126 -9.43 0.79 7.65
CA THR A 126 -10.75 0.61 8.27
C THR A 126 -10.67 0.79 9.78
N SER A 127 -11.81 1.04 10.42
CA SER A 127 -11.93 1.06 11.89
C SER A 127 -11.57 -0.30 12.52
N GLY A 128 -11.56 -1.38 11.75
CA GLY A 128 -11.01 -2.66 12.17
C GLY A 128 -9.50 -2.60 12.35
N GLN A 129 -8.79 -2.02 11.38
CA GLN A 129 -7.33 -1.93 11.37
C GLN A 129 -6.76 -0.88 12.34
N TYR A 130 -7.50 0.21 12.55
CA TYR A 130 -7.08 1.29 13.46
C TYR A 130 -8.29 1.88 14.19
N ARG A 131 -8.29 1.82 15.52
CA ARG A 131 -9.27 2.42 16.42
C ARG A 131 -8.64 2.69 17.79
N GLU A 132 -9.19 3.61 18.52
CA GLU A 132 -8.73 3.94 19.89
C GLU A 132 -7.21 4.25 19.92
N ARG A 133 -6.70 4.89 18.87
CA ARG A 133 -5.27 5.23 18.68
C ARG A 133 -4.33 4.01 18.66
N SER A 134 -4.85 2.83 18.32
CA SER A 134 -4.11 1.58 18.27
C SER A 134 -4.33 0.86 16.94
N PHE A 135 -3.28 0.18 16.47
CA PHE A 135 -3.38 -0.72 15.33
C PHE A 135 -3.83 -2.11 15.80
N TRP A 136 -4.56 -2.78 14.96
CA TRP A 136 -5.12 -4.08 15.24
C TRP A 136 -4.85 -5.03 14.09
N LYS A 137 -4.39 -6.24 14.43
CA LYS A 137 -4.23 -7.35 13.49
C LYS A 137 -5.27 -8.43 13.74
N ARG A 138 -5.35 -9.37 12.82
CA ARG A 138 -6.18 -10.56 12.98
C ARG A 138 -5.38 -11.65 13.71
N SER A 139 -5.96 -12.25 14.73
CA SER A 139 -5.41 -13.47 15.35
C SER A 139 -5.57 -14.68 14.43
N ASN A 140 -6.64 -14.70 13.63
CA ASN A 140 -6.88 -15.66 12.55
C ASN A 140 -6.86 -14.92 11.20
N GLU A 141 -5.82 -15.15 10.40
CA GLU A 141 -5.60 -14.46 9.14
C GLU A 141 -6.75 -14.63 8.12
N SER A 142 -7.42 -15.78 8.14
CA SER A 142 -8.61 -16.06 7.32
C SER A 142 -9.92 -15.57 7.93
N GLY A 143 -9.89 -15.07 9.16
CA GLY A 143 -11.04 -14.50 9.84
C GLY A 143 -11.34 -13.06 9.39
N ASP A 144 -12.39 -12.49 9.98
CA ASP A 144 -12.83 -11.12 9.68
C ASP A 144 -12.51 -10.14 10.81
N MET A 145 -12.14 -10.64 11.99
CA MET A 145 -11.99 -9.85 13.21
C MET A 145 -10.56 -9.36 13.39
N TYR A 146 -10.41 -8.05 13.52
CA TYR A 146 -9.20 -7.41 14.00
C TYR A 146 -9.28 -7.33 15.52
N ASP A 147 -8.68 -8.28 16.21
CA ASP A 147 -8.88 -8.58 17.63
C ASP A 147 -7.62 -8.49 18.49
N THR A 148 -6.46 -8.35 17.86
CA THR A 148 -5.16 -8.32 18.55
C THR A 148 -4.49 -6.96 18.31
N ALA A 149 -4.29 -6.19 19.38
CA ALA A 149 -3.56 -4.94 19.32
C ALA A 149 -2.09 -5.18 18.96
N VAL A 150 -1.52 -4.30 18.15
CA VAL A 150 -0.13 -4.42 17.67
C VAL A 150 0.51 -3.05 17.51
N ILE A 151 1.81 -2.99 17.69
CA ILE A 151 2.62 -1.82 17.34
C ILE A 151 3.37 -2.17 16.03
N PRO A 152 3.09 -1.47 14.92
CA PRO A 152 3.82 -1.67 13.67
C PRO A 152 5.33 -1.43 13.87
N VAL A 153 6.16 -2.29 13.26
CA VAL A 153 7.61 -2.24 13.47
C VAL A 153 8.35 -1.55 12.34
N GLY A 154 9.37 -0.80 12.73
CA GLY A 154 10.33 -0.13 11.84
C GLY A 154 9.76 1.08 11.11
N GLN A 155 10.62 2.05 10.81
CA GLN A 155 10.26 3.18 9.95
C GLN A 155 10.27 2.76 8.49
N LYS A 156 9.32 3.26 7.72
CA LYS A 156 9.17 3.04 6.27
C LYS A 156 8.73 4.34 5.61
N ASN A 157 9.09 4.54 4.37
CA ASN A 157 8.51 5.63 3.59
C ASN A 157 7.07 5.25 3.21
N ILE A 158 6.08 5.95 3.75
CA ILE A 158 4.66 5.69 3.48
C ILE A 158 4.07 6.84 2.68
N LEU A 159 3.50 6.52 1.53
CA LEU A 159 2.79 7.47 0.67
C LEU A 159 1.35 6.99 0.47
N THR A 160 0.38 7.78 0.91
CA THR A 160 -1.02 7.56 0.63
C THR A 160 -1.51 8.56 -0.42
N ILE A 161 -2.33 8.11 -1.38
CA ILE A 161 -2.81 8.95 -2.49
C ILE A 161 -4.30 8.70 -2.67
N HIS A 162 -5.13 9.76 -2.59
CA HIS A 162 -6.57 9.57 -2.60
C HIS A 162 -7.32 10.77 -3.19
N GLY A 163 -8.38 10.50 -3.94
CA GLY A 163 -9.23 11.50 -4.57
C GLY A 163 -10.38 11.99 -3.68
N THR A 164 -10.61 13.31 -3.64
CA THR A 164 -11.65 13.90 -2.78
C THR A 164 -13.08 13.62 -3.23
N ALA A 165 -13.29 13.25 -4.49
CA ALA A 165 -14.58 12.85 -5.06
C ALA A 165 -14.70 11.32 -5.24
N ASP A 166 -13.93 10.54 -4.47
CA ASP A 166 -14.03 9.09 -4.46
C ASP A 166 -15.37 8.65 -3.84
N THR A 167 -16.19 7.99 -4.64
CA THR A 167 -17.52 7.49 -4.23
C THR A 167 -17.49 6.00 -3.85
N VAL A 168 -16.36 5.32 -3.98
CA VAL A 168 -16.19 3.91 -3.61
C VAL A 168 -15.62 3.81 -2.21
N VAL A 169 -14.42 4.39 -1.99
CA VAL A 169 -13.85 4.53 -0.66
C VAL A 169 -13.85 6.03 -0.30
N PRO A 170 -14.65 6.47 0.68
CA PRO A 170 -14.80 7.90 0.94
C PRO A 170 -13.51 8.55 1.43
N TYR A 171 -13.06 9.61 0.75
CA TYR A 171 -11.87 10.37 1.15
C TYR A 171 -11.94 10.90 2.60
N TYR A 172 -13.11 11.41 2.97
CA TYR A 172 -13.35 11.97 4.30
C TYR A 172 -13.73 10.93 5.36
N GLY A 173 -13.56 9.66 5.02
CA GLY A 173 -13.96 8.55 5.88
C GLY A 173 -15.46 8.26 5.83
N GLY A 174 -15.86 7.21 6.51
CA GLY A 174 -17.24 6.75 6.55
C GLY A 174 -17.43 5.36 5.95
N ARG A 175 -18.68 5.00 5.64
CA ARG A 175 -19.01 3.66 5.19
C ARG A 175 -18.58 3.43 3.74
N GLY A 176 -17.86 2.36 3.52
CA GLY A 176 -17.37 1.92 2.22
C GLY A 176 -17.23 0.40 2.13
N PRO A 177 -16.65 -0.15 1.05
CA PRO A 177 -16.37 -1.56 0.94
C PRO A 177 -15.51 -2.04 2.12
N GLY A 178 -15.90 -3.16 2.72
CA GLY A 178 -15.17 -3.72 3.85
C GLY A 178 -15.47 -3.08 5.21
N GLY A 179 -16.33 -2.05 5.31
CA GLY A 179 -16.73 -1.47 6.59
C GLY A 179 -16.63 0.05 6.67
N THR A 180 -16.34 0.56 7.86
CA THR A 180 -16.13 1.99 8.10
C THR A 180 -14.66 2.32 7.92
N HIS A 181 -14.37 3.27 7.05
CA HIS A 181 -13.03 3.76 6.75
C HIS A 181 -12.70 5.01 7.57
N LEU A 182 -11.43 5.16 7.96
CA LEU A 182 -10.88 6.44 8.39
C LEU A 182 -10.86 7.40 7.20
N SER A 183 -10.75 8.72 7.47
CA SER A 183 -10.38 9.62 6.40
C SER A 183 -8.97 9.30 5.86
N ALA A 184 -8.70 9.70 4.61
CA ALA A 184 -7.39 9.48 4.01
C ALA A 184 -6.28 10.19 4.79
N GLN A 185 -6.53 11.41 5.27
CA GLN A 185 -5.58 12.15 6.10
C GLN A 185 -5.41 11.55 7.51
N ASP A 186 -6.49 11.07 8.15
CA ASP A 186 -6.37 10.40 9.44
C ASP A 186 -5.60 9.09 9.33
N THR A 187 -5.74 8.39 8.18
CA THR A 187 -4.92 7.20 7.89
C THR A 187 -3.43 7.57 7.82
N ALA A 188 -3.05 8.61 7.10
CA ALA A 188 -1.66 9.06 7.01
C ALA A 188 -1.14 9.54 8.38
N TYR A 189 -1.95 10.30 9.11
CA TYR A 189 -1.59 10.78 10.45
C TYR A 189 -1.40 9.65 11.47
N ALA A 190 -2.26 8.62 11.42
CA ALA A 190 -2.09 7.43 12.26
C ALA A 190 -0.74 6.74 12.02
N TRP A 191 -0.33 6.60 10.76
CA TRP A 191 1.00 6.08 10.41
C TRP A 191 2.13 7.02 10.84
N ALA A 192 1.95 8.33 10.74
CA ALA A 192 2.94 9.29 11.22
C ALA A 192 3.16 9.17 12.73
N LEU A 193 2.09 9.07 13.51
CA LEU A 193 2.17 8.82 14.96
C LEU A 193 2.88 7.49 15.27
N ALA A 194 2.55 6.43 14.55
CA ALA A 194 3.20 5.13 14.73
C ALA A 194 4.71 5.16 14.46
N GLN A 195 5.16 6.07 13.59
CA GLN A 195 6.58 6.24 13.22
C GLN A 195 7.26 7.38 13.99
N GLY A 196 6.66 7.87 15.10
CA GLY A 196 7.29 8.79 16.03
C GLY A 196 7.06 10.27 15.74
N PHE A 197 6.04 10.61 14.93
CA PHE A 197 5.62 12.01 14.79
C PHE A 197 4.89 12.48 16.06
N GLU A 198 5.32 13.60 16.65
CA GLU A 198 4.77 14.12 17.90
C GLU A 198 3.83 15.33 17.71
N GLY A 199 3.66 15.80 16.46
CA GLY A 199 2.83 16.95 16.15
C GLY A 199 1.35 16.61 15.97
N SER A 200 0.54 17.63 15.72
CA SER A 200 -0.86 17.50 15.36
C SER A 200 -1.02 17.11 13.89
N ARG A 201 -2.20 16.57 13.54
CA ARG A 201 -2.55 16.35 12.13
C ARG A 201 -2.50 17.67 11.37
N ILE A 202 -1.87 17.66 10.21
CA ILE A 202 -1.79 18.83 9.33
C ILE A 202 -3.22 19.21 8.89
N PRO A 203 -3.65 20.46 9.09
CA PRO A 203 -4.97 20.92 8.65
C PRO A 203 -5.15 20.85 7.13
N ASP A 204 -6.39 20.70 6.68
CA ASP A 204 -6.74 20.51 5.27
C ASP A 204 -6.32 21.71 4.37
N ASN A 205 -6.16 22.88 4.94
CA ASN A 205 -5.74 24.12 4.26
C ASN A 205 -4.22 24.40 4.35
N GLU A 206 -3.46 23.55 5.05
CA GLU A 206 -2.01 23.70 5.21
C GLU A 206 -1.21 22.74 4.32
N GLY A 207 -1.87 22.01 3.43
CA GLY A 207 -1.21 21.19 2.43
C GLY A 207 -0.49 22.04 1.37
N VAL A 208 0.62 21.51 0.85
CA VAL A 208 1.47 22.16 -0.15
C VAL A 208 1.13 21.63 -1.54
N SER A 209 0.95 22.51 -2.52
CA SER A 209 0.74 22.11 -3.91
C SER A 209 1.96 21.33 -4.44
N CYS A 210 1.74 20.16 -5.04
CA CYS A 210 2.78 19.33 -5.65
C CYS A 210 2.48 18.97 -7.12
N GLY A 211 1.54 19.68 -7.72
CA GLY A 211 1.10 19.51 -9.11
C GLY A 211 -0.29 20.10 -9.31
N GLN A 212 -0.75 20.16 -10.56
CA GLN A 212 -2.10 20.61 -10.82
C GLN A 212 -3.11 19.68 -10.16
N GLY A 213 -4.00 20.22 -9.31
CA GLY A 213 -4.98 19.43 -8.58
C GLY A 213 -4.40 18.51 -7.50
N LEU A 214 -3.10 18.57 -7.21
CA LEU A 214 -2.44 17.75 -6.20
C LEU A 214 -1.99 18.60 -5.01
N VAL A 215 -2.34 18.13 -3.81
CA VAL A 215 -1.94 18.76 -2.54
C VAL A 215 -1.30 17.71 -1.64
N ARG A 216 -0.09 18.00 -1.17
CA ARG A 216 0.72 17.10 -0.35
C ARG A 216 0.75 17.56 1.11
N TYR A 217 0.68 16.60 2.00
CA TYR A 217 0.80 16.74 3.45
C TYR A 217 1.96 15.87 3.92
N ASP A 218 3.03 16.50 4.42
CA ASP A 218 4.27 15.81 4.77
C ASP A 218 4.50 15.75 6.28
N TYR A 219 4.54 14.55 6.81
CA TYR A 219 5.03 14.24 8.15
C TYR A 219 6.50 13.76 8.04
N ALA A 220 7.39 14.69 7.68
CA ALA A 220 8.75 14.38 7.22
C ALA A 220 9.58 13.60 8.26
N SER A 221 9.52 13.94 9.55
CA SER A 221 10.23 13.21 10.61
C SER A 221 9.79 11.76 10.76
N ALA A 222 8.57 11.45 10.33
CA ALA A 222 8.00 10.11 10.33
C ALA A 222 8.04 9.43 8.95
N ARG A 223 8.59 10.09 7.91
CA ARG A 223 8.62 9.55 6.53
C ARG A 223 7.24 9.17 5.98
N VAL A 224 6.20 9.89 6.38
CA VAL A 224 4.83 9.67 5.93
C VAL A 224 4.35 10.88 5.16
N SER A 225 3.77 10.65 3.99
CA SER A 225 3.16 11.68 3.16
C SER A 225 1.76 11.25 2.71
N HIS A 226 0.89 12.24 2.54
CA HIS A 226 -0.40 12.06 1.89
C HIS A 226 -0.52 13.01 0.70
N ILE A 227 -0.99 12.49 -0.45
CA ILE A 227 -1.35 13.29 -1.61
C ILE A 227 -2.87 13.25 -1.80
N LYS A 228 -3.49 14.42 -1.70
CA LYS A 228 -4.89 14.65 -2.03
C LYS A 228 -5.01 15.00 -3.52
N ILE A 229 -5.84 14.26 -4.26
CA ILE A 229 -6.23 14.60 -5.63
C ILE A 229 -7.56 15.37 -5.54
N VAL A 230 -7.52 16.68 -5.78
CA VAL A 230 -8.70 17.54 -5.68
C VAL A 230 -9.69 17.20 -6.80
N GLY A 231 -10.92 16.83 -6.45
CA GLY A 231 -11.94 16.37 -7.41
C GLY A 231 -11.66 14.97 -7.99
N GLY A 232 -10.57 14.31 -7.58
CA GLY A 232 -10.21 12.97 -8.04
C GLY A 232 -11.24 11.92 -7.59
N ARG A 233 -11.56 11.00 -8.51
CA ARG A 233 -12.44 9.85 -8.27
C ARG A 233 -11.63 8.63 -7.79
N HIS A 234 -12.22 7.44 -7.84
CA HIS A 234 -11.58 6.17 -7.47
C HIS A 234 -10.51 5.75 -8.50
N GLY A 235 -9.41 6.48 -8.60
CA GLY A 235 -8.31 6.26 -9.53
C GLY A 235 -7.34 7.44 -9.57
N LEU A 236 -6.33 7.37 -10.44
CA LEU A 236 -5.28 8.40 -10.55
C LEU A 236 -5.68 9.59 -11.43
N GLY A 237 -6.72 9.44 -12.25
CA GLY A 237 -7.24 10.50 -13.10
C GLY A 237 -6.20 11.05 -14.12
N GLN A 238 -6.30 12.35 -14.38
CA GLN A 238 -5.38 13.05 -15.27
C GLN A 238 -4.00 13.30 -14.63
N GLU A 239 -3.90 13.22 -13.32
CA GLU A 239 -2.70 13.44 -12.51
C GLU A 239 -1.74 12.25 -12.53
N ARG A 240 -2.11 11.16 -13.22
CA ARG A 240 -1.37 9.89 -13.25
C ARG A 240 0.13 10.06 -13.50
N ASN A 241 0.52 10.81 -14.53
CA ASN A 241 1.93 10.97 -14.90
C ASN A 241 2.74 11.68 -13.81
N THR A 242 2.16 12.71 -13.18
CA THR A 242 2.79 13.42 -12.06
C THR A 242 2.96 12.51 -10.87
N ILE A 243 1.93 11.75 -10.52
CA ILE A 243 1.95 10.80 -9.41
C ILE A 243 2.99 9.68 -9.67
N GLU A 244 3.04 9.10 -10.86
CA GLU A 244 4.03 8.10 -11.24
C GLU A 244 5.47 8.65 -11.15
N THR A 245 5.66 9.93 -11.46
CA THR A 245 6.98 10.60 -11.31
C THR A 245 7.34 10.74 -9.83
N ILE A 246 6.41 11.16 -8.97
CA ILE A 246 6.64 11.26 -7.51
C ILE A 246 7.02 9.89 -6.94
N ILE A 247 6.33 8.83 -7.36
CA ILE A 247 6.64 7.47 -6.89
C ILE A 247 8.02 7.03 -7.35
N ARG A 248 8.39 7.23 -8.62
CA ARG A 248 9.75 6.91 -9.10
C ARG A 248 10.81 7.62 -8.28
N GLN A 249 10.65 8.93 -8.06
CA GLN A 249 11.57 9.69 -7.22
C GLN A 249 11.69 9.13 -5.80
N MET A 250 10.56 8.70 -5.22
CA MET A 250 10.55 8.07 -3.90
C MET A 250 11.29 6.72 -3.88
N LEU A 251 11.12 5.88 -4.91
CA LEU A 251 11.74 4.58 -5.01
C LEU A 251 13.23 4.66 -5.40
N ASP A 252 13.62 5.69 -6.17
CA ASP A 252 15.01 5.90 -6.62
C ASP A 252 15.84 6.69 -5.59
N ALA A 253 15.22 7.31 -4.59
CA ALA A 253 15.92 8.00 -3.50
C ALA A 253 16.66 6.96 -2.66
N LYS A 254 17.99 6.90 -2.82
CA LYS A 254 18.87 6.12 -1.93
C LYS A 254 19.19 6.96 -0.70
N GLU A 255 18.99 6.36 0.47
CA GLU A 255 19.51 6.92 1.73
C GLU A 255 21.02 6.79 1.82
#